data_98c2320df12c14c792986afb5b895c41
#
_entry.id   98c2320df12c14c792986afb5b895c41
#
_cell.length_a   1.000
_cell.length_b   1.000
_cell.length_c   1.000
_cell.angle_alpha   90.00
_cell.angle_beta   90.00
_cell.angle_gamma   90.00
#
_symmetry.space_group_name_H-M   'P 1'
#
loop_
_entity.id
_entity.type
_entity.pdbx_description
1 polymer ?
#
loop_
_entity_poly.entity_id
_entity_poly.type
_entity_poly.pdbx_seq_one_letter_code
_entity_poly.pdbx_strand_id
1 'polypeptide(L)'
;MLGASVTAAASGSDDENRYKLSRLVSDKPGVADQLDPNLVNAWGLVAGPTTPWWVANNGTDTSTLYDGAGHPFSLIVNVAGAPTGTVFNGGTGFVVTRGGVSGPSVFLFATEGGTIRGWNPAVPPPAPSTKAFKVVDRSSEGAIFKGLAIASTATGGRLYATDFHNGRVDVFDESFDLVTIPGAFEDPDIPTGYAPFGIQAIGSAIFVTYAKQDADAEDDVAGAGFGFVDMYSLEGELLGRVASQGVLNAPWGLAMAPETFGEFGGDLLVGNFGDGTINAFEREADGDFEFQGTLHRRNGNVMSIDGLWAIQFGNGEIAGPTDSLFFTAGPNDERHGLFGKVEAQS
;
A
#
# COMPACT_ATOMS: atom_id res chain seq x y z
N MET A 1 -16.71 -24.58 48.43
CA MET A 1 -17.42 -24.49 47.14
C MET A 1 -16.86 -23.33 46.40
N LEU A 2 -15.94 -23.62 45.47
CA LEU A 2 -15.36 -22.63 44.57
C LEU A 2 -16.24 -22.63 43.31
N GLY A 3 -16.92 -21.52 43.06
CA GLY A 3 -17.62 -21.26 41.81
C GLY A 3 -16.64 -20.83 40.72
N ALA A 4 -16.46 -21.67 39.72
CA ALA A 4 -15.74 -21.28 38.50
C ALA A 4 -16.66 -20.37 37.66
N SER A 5 -16.31 -19.13 37.49
CA SER A 5 -16.90 -18.26 36.47
C SER A 5 -16.39 -18.70 35.09
N VAL A 6 -17.26 -19.27 34.30
CA VAL A 6 -17.02 -19.47 32.87
C VAL A 6 -17.33 -18.12 32.20
N THR A 7 -16.30 -17.40 31.78
CA THR A 7 -16.45 -16.29 30.83
C THR A 7 -16.85 -16.92 29.49
N ALA A 8 -18.07 -16.67 29.05
CA ALA A 8 -18.50 -16.99 27.71
C ALA A 8 -17.74 -16.06 26.75
N ALA A 9 -16.90 -16.63 25.89
CA ALA A 9 -16.42 -15.95 24.72
C ALA A 9 -17.64 -15.54 23.88
N ALA A 10 -17.72 -14.29 23.50
CA ALA A 10 -18.72 -13.81 22.56
C ALA A 10 -18.50 -14.53 21.23
N SER A 11 -19.40 -15.44 20.88
CA SER A 11 -19.47 -16.00 19.54
C SER A 11 -20.03 -14.89 18.64
N GLY A 12 -19.16 -14.14 17.96
CA GLY A 12 -19.54 -13.40 16.77
C GLY A 12 -20.22 -14.41 15.82
N SER A 13 -21.35 -14.03 15.26
CA SER A 13 -22.06 -14.93 14.36
C SER A 13 -21.22 -15.08 13.09
N ASP A 14 -20.96 -16.30 12.63
CA ASP A 14 -20.24 -16.61 11.35
C ASP A 14 -20.84 -15.91 10.12
N ASP A 15 -21.95 -15.19 10.26
CA ASP A 15 -22.64 -14.46 9.22
C ASP A 15 -22.11 -13.02 9.00
N GLU A 16 -21.36 -12.44 9.94
CA GLU A 16 -20.88 -11.07 9.85
C GLU A 16 -19.58 -10.94 9.02
N ASN A 17 -18.72 -11.98 9.01
CA ASN A 17 -17.52 -12.05 8.16
C ASN A 17 -17.88 -12.47 6.73
N ARG A 18 -18.58 -11.59 6.02
CA ARG A 18 -19.00 -11.81 4.63
C ARG A 18 -18.73 -10.60 3.78
N TYR A 19 -17.88 -10.78 2.78
CA TYR A 19 -17.47 -9.71 1.89
C TYR A 19 -17.71 -10.09 0.43
N LYS A 20 -18.06 -9.10 -0.38
CA LYS A 20 -18.22 -9.21 -1.82
C LYS A 20 -16.97 -8.65 -2.51
N LEU A 21 -16.32 -9.45 -3.32
CA LEU A 21 -15.25 -9.03 -4.21
C LEU A 21 -15.82 -8.68 -5.58
N SER A 22 -15.50 -7.48 -6.09
CA SER A 22 -15.84 -7.00 -7.42
C SER A 22 -14.57 -6.67 -8.20
N ARG A 23 -14.46 -7.19 -9.42
CA ARG A 23 -13.34 -6.95 -10.35
C ARG A 23 -13.72 -5.83 -11.30
N LEU A 24 -13.10 -4.66 -11.17
CA LEU A 24 -13.49 -3.46 -11.90
C LEU A 24 -12.73 -3.31 -13.22
N VAL A 25 -11.40 -3.45 -13.19
CA VAL A 25 -10.53 -3.28 -14.37
C VAL A 25 -9.50 -4.40 -14.44
N SER A 26 -9.20 -4.89 -15.63
CA SER A 26 -8.10 -5.82 -15.88
C SER A 26 -7.49 -5.57 -17.26
N ASP A 27 -6.23 -5.94 -17.45
CA ASP A 27 -5.57 -6.00 -18.77
C ASP A 27 -6.07 -7.17 -19.65
N LYS A 28 -6.83 -8.11 -19.06
CA LYS A 28 -7.35 -9.31 -19.76
C LYS A 28 -8.83 -9.18 -20.09
N PRO A 29 -9.23 -9.41 -21.34
CA PRO A 29 -10.63 -9.45 -21.73
C PRO A 29 -11.44 -10.47 -20.92
N GLY A 30 -12.63 -10.08 -20.43
CA GLY A 30 -13.57 -10.95 -19.74
C GLY A 30 -13.21 -11.32 -18.30
N VAL A 31 -12.17 -10.70 -17.71
CA VAL A 31 -11.76 -10.91 -16.31
C VAL A 31 -12.43 -9.91 -15.37
N ALA A 32 -12.65 -8.69 -15.84
CA ALA A 32 -13.26 -7.58 -15.09
C ALA A 32 -14.27 -6.83 -15.96
N ASP A 33 -14.99 -5.86 -15.36
CA ASP A 33 -16.01 -5.06 -16.03
C ASP A 33 -15.42 -4.17 -17.13
N GLN A 34 -14.20 -3.64 -16.91
CA GLN A 34 -13.48 -2.79 -17.86
C GLN A 34 -12.15 -3.44 -18.28
N LEU A 35 -11.71 -3.13 -19.50
CA LEU A 35 -10.43 -3.55 -20.06
C LEU A 35 -9.48 -2.35 -20.18
N ASP A 36 -8.30 -2.44 -19.56
CA ASP A 36 -7.21 -1.48 -19.78
C ASP A 36 -5.88 -2.23 -19.97
N PRO A 37 -5.33 -2.27 -21.19
CA PRO A 37 -4.07 -2.98 -21.48
C PRO A 37 -2.85 -2.38 -20.78
N ASN A 38 -2.96 -1.18 -20.20
CA ASN A 38 -1.87 -0.59 -19.42
C ASN A 38 -1.81 -1.10 -17.97
N LEU A 39 -2.92 -1.69 -17.47
CA LEU A 39 -2.99 -2.19 -16.09
C LEU A 39 -2.28 -3.55 -15.99
N VAL A 40 -0.97 -3.58 -16.05
CA VAL A 40 -0.15 -4.80 -15.88
C VAL A 40 0.67 -4.68 -14.62
N ASN A 41 0.62 -5.72 -13.78
CA ASN A 41 1.21 -5.72 -12.43
C ASN A 41 0.86 -4.43 -11.68
N ALA A 42 -0.44 -4.27 -11.41
CA ALA A 42 -0.97 -3.10 -10.75
C ALA A 42 -0.57 -3.12 -9.27
N TRP A 43 0.37 -2.25 -8.88
CA TRP A 43 0.99 -2.26 -7.55
C TRP A 43 0.42 -1.17 -6.64
N GLY A 44 1.00 0.03 -6.63
CA GLY A 44 0.58 1.13 -5.77
C GLY A 44 -0.79 1.70 -6.14
N LEU A 45 -1.57 2.07 -5.13
CA LEU A 45 -2.91 2.63 -5.25
C LEU A 45 -3.05 3.83 -4.32
N VAL A 46 -3.43 4.99 -4.84
CA VAL A 46 -3.69 6.17 -4.02
C VAL A 46 -4.74 7.08 -4.63
N ALA A 47 -5.51 7.75 -3.78
CA ALA A 47 -6.35 8.89 -4.16
C ALA A 47 -6.09 10.07 -3.22
N GLY A 48 -6.09 11.28 -3.77
CA GLY A 48 -6.24 12.50 -2.97
C GLY A 48 -7.69 12.71 -2.56
N PRO A 49 -7.99 13.71 -1.73
CA PRO A 49 -9.33 13.91 -1.16
C PRO A 49 -10.48 13.98 -2.17
N THR A 50 -10.21 14.47 -3.38
CA THR A 50 -11.23 14.64 -4.44
C THR A 50 -10.76 14.10 -5.80
N THR A 51 -9.67 13.32 -5.85
CA THR A 51 -9.14 12.78 -7.10
C THR A 51 -9.70 11.39 -7.38
N PRO A 52 -9.63 10.91 -8.65
CA PRO A 52 -9.76 9.49 -8.92
C PRO A 52 -8.62 8.70 -8.28
N TRP A 53 -8.71 7.38 -8.34
CA TRP A 53 -7.61 6.48 -8.07
C TRP A 53 -6.47 6.67 -9.05
N TRP A 54 -5.25 6.68 -8.55
CA TRP A 54 -4.01 6.58 -9.32
C TRP A 54 -3.38 5.23 -9.02
N VAL A 55 -3.16 4.45 -10.07
CA VAL A 55 -2.59 3.10 -10.00
C VAL A 55 -1.20 3.11 -10.61
N ALA A 56 -0.21 2.64 -9.88
CA ALA A 56 1.13 2.41 -10.39
C ALA A 56 1.17 1.05 -11.10
N ASN A 57 1.38 1.05 -12.43
CA ASN A 57 1.44 -0.15 -13.24
C ASN A 57 2.91 -0.51 -13.48
N ASN A 58 3.43 -1.41 -12.67
CA ASN A 58 4.83 -1.82 -12.68
C ASN A 58 5.22 -2.40 -14.04
N GLY A 59 4.41 -3.29 -14.59
CA GLY A 59 4.69 -3.99 -15.85
C GLY A 59 4.62 -3.15 -17.12
N THR A 60 4.13 -1.89 -17.05
CA THR A 60 4.01 -1.01 -18.23
C THR A 60 4.68 0.36 -18.06
N ASP A 61 5.37 0.60 -16.95
CA ASP A 61 5.99 1.90 -16.67
C ASP A 61 5.00 3.07 -16.73
N THR A 62 3.75 2.86 -16.28
CA THR A 62 2.69 3.87 -16.34
C THR A 62 1.97 4.06 -15.00
N SER A 63 1.23 5.15 -14.91
CA SER A 63 0.13 5.29 -13.96
C SER A 63 -1.15 5.57 -14.72
N THR A 64 -2.20 4.80 -14.42
CA THR A 64 -3.56 4.94 -14.96
C THR A 64 -4.52 5.39 -13.88
N LEU A 65 -5.62 5.99 -14.28
CA LEU A 65 -6.58 6.61 -13.37
C LEU A 65 -7.98 6.01 -13.55
N TYR A 66 -8.65 5.71 -12.42
CA TYR A 66 -10.00 5.13 -12.41
C TYR A 66 -10.89 5.82 -11.37
N ASP A 67 -12.19 5.91 -11.67
CA ASP A 67 -13.18 6.23 -10.63
C ASP A 67 -13.49 5.00 -9.75
N GLY A 68 -14.32 5.19 -8.71
CA GLY A 68 -14.74 4.12 -7.81
C GLY A 68 -15.63 3.03 -8.44
N ALA A 69 -16.05 3.20 -9.70
CA ALA A 69 -16.74 2.19 -10.51
C ALA A 69 -15.82 1.50 -11.52
N GLY A 70 -14.54 1.90 -11.59
CA GLY A 70 -13.54 1.36 -12.50
C GLY A 70 -13.55 2.00 -13.89
N HIS A 71 -14.27 3.10 -14.12
CA HIS A 71 -14.22 3.77 -15.42
C HIS A 71 -12.86 4.47 -15.58
N PRO A 72 -12.13 4.20 -16.69
CA PRO A 72 -10.82 4.78 -16.90
C PRO A 72 -10.90 6.24 -17.34
N PHE A 73 -9.97 7.05 -16.86
CA PHE A 73 -9.72 8.40 -17.38
C PHE A 73 -8.74 8.33 -18.56
N SER A 74 -8.80 9.32 -19.45
CA SER A 74 -7.94 9.37 -20.64
C SER A 74 -6.47 9.72 -20.35
N LEU A 75 -6.17 10.24 -19.16
CA LEU A 75 -4.80 10.56 -18.76
C LEU A 75 -4.05 9.29 -18.39
N ILE A 76 -2.96 9.03 -19.10
CA ILE A 76 -1.97 8.00 -18.77
C ILE A 76 -0.65 8.72 -18.55
N VAL A 77 0.00 8.46 -17.41
CA VAL A 77 1.27 9.08 -17.04
C VAL A 77 2.39 8.05 -17.15
N ASN A 78 3.42 8.35 -17.92
CA ASN A 78 4.63 7.52 -17.96
C ASN A 78 5.44 7.70 -16.67
N VAL A 79 5.73 6.59 -16.00
CA VAL A 79 6.49 6.48 -14.74
C VAL A 79 7.57 5.43 -14.94
N ALA A 80 8.65 5.77 -15.63
CA ALA A 80 9.68 4.82 -15.99
C ALA A 80 10.43 4.25 -14.78
N GLY A 81 10.82 2.99 -14.85
CA GLY A 81 11.64 2.29 -13.84
C GLY A 81 10.86 1.33 -12.95
N ALA A 82 9.80 0.74 -13.47
CA ALA A 82 8.93 -0.22 -12.77
C ALA A 82 8.33 0.39 -11.48
N PRO A 83 7.28 1.25 -11.60
CA PRO A 83 6.69 1.93 -10.44
C PRO A 83 6.02 0.95 -9.48
N THR A 84 6.21 1.21 -8.17
CA THR A 84 5.71 0.41 -7.07
C THR A 84 4.79 1.23 -6.16
N GLY A 85 5.23 1.62 -4.96
CA GLY A 85 4.44 2.48 -4.07
C GLY A 85 4.16 3.86 -4.66
N THR A 86 2.97 4.41 -4.39
CA THR A 86 2.57 5.75 -4.84
C THR A 86 1.84 6.51 -3.73
N VAL A 87 2.06 7.83 -3.67
CA VAL A 87 1.43 8.71 -2.67
C VAL A 87 0.89 9.99 -3.30
N PHE A 88 -0.14 10.55 -2.66
CA PHE A 88 -0.66 11.88 -2.93
C PHE A 88 0.00 12.92 -2.01
N ASN A 89 0.57 13.97 -2.59
CA ASN A 89 1.10 15.11 -1.85
C ASN A 89 0.09 16.26 -1.87
N GLY A 90 -0.53 16.50 -0.74
CA GLY A 90 -1.43 17.65 -0.55
C GLY A 90 -0.73 18.96 -0.17
N GLY A 91 0.61 18.93 -0.01
CA GLY A 91 1.44 20.06 0.42
C GLY A 91 2.03 20.87 -0.75
N THR A 92 2.87 21.83 -0.41
CA THR A 92 3.58 22.71 -1.36
C THR A 92 5.04 22.32 -1.56
N GLY A 93 5.56 21.39 -0.76
CA GLY A 93 6.90 20.81 -0.90
C GLY A 93 6.99 19.78 -2.02
N PHE A 94 8.09 19.04 -2.06
CA PHE A 94 8.34 18.00 -3.05
C PHE A 94 8.24 18.52 -4.49
N VAL A 95 8.93 19.60 -4.77
CA VAL A 95 8.81 20.35 -6.03
C VAL A 95 9.51 19.63 -7.19
N VAL A 96 8.76 19.35 -8.25
CA VAL A 96 9.30 18.88 -9.53
C VAL A 96 9.53 20.04 -10.49
N THR A 97 10.67 20.00 -11.20
CA THR A 97 11.07 21.05 -12.16
C THR A 97 11.39 20.43 -13.51
N ARG A 98 10.77 20.93 -14.59
CA ARG A 98 11.07 20.52 -15.96
C ARG A 98 10.70 21.62 -16.96
N GLY A 99 11.58 21.82 -17.98
CA GLY A 99 11.32 22.80 -19.04
C GLY A 99 11.22 24.24 -18.55
N GLY A 100 11.91 24.59 -17.45
CA GLY A 100 11.87 25.94 -16.86
C GLY A 100 10.60 26.21 -16.03
N VAL A 101 9.76 25.22 -15.81
CA VAL A 101 8.55 25.32 -14.96
C VAL A 101 8.71 24.41 -13.75
N SER A 102 8.27 24.88 -12.59
CA SER A 102 8.31 24.17 -11.31
C SER A 102 6.93 24.17 -10.67
N GLY A 103 6.62 23.09 -9.92
CA GLY A 103 5.42 22.97 -9.11
C GLY A 103 5.52 21.81 -8.12
N PRO A 104 4.75 21.82 -7.03
CA PRO A 104 4.69 20.67 -6.12
C PRO A 104 4.30 19.40 -6.88
N SER A 105 4.99 18.29 -6.64
CA SER A 105 4.52 17.01 -7.13
C SER A 105 3.18 16.71 -6.48
N VAL A 106 2.13 16.50 -7.27
CA VAL A 106 0.79 16.12 -6.77
C VAL A 106 0.76 14.64 -6.44
N PHE A 107 1.44 13.83 -7.27
CA PHE A 107 1.66 12.41 -7.02
C PHE A 107 3.14 12.07 -7.13
N LEU A 108 3.58 11.17 -6.26
CA LEU A 108 4.95 10.66 -6.20
C LEU A 108 4.92 9.14 -6.32
N PHE A 109 5.92 8.59 -6.99
CA PHE A 109 6.03 7.16 -7.28
C PHE A 109 7.43 6.68 -6.90
N ALA A 110 7.51 5.63 -6.09
CA ALA A 110 8.71 4.84 -5.92
C ALA A 110 8.87 3.89 -7.12
N THR A 111 10.09 3.42 -7.38
CA THR A 111 10.36 2.48 -8.48
C THR A 111 11.38 1.43 -8.07
N GLU A 112 11.31 0.24 -8.64
CA GLU A 112 12.32 -0.80 -8.47
C GLU A 112 13.69 -0.40 -9.04
N GLY A 113 13.71 0.51 -10.00
CA GLY A 113 14.93 1.13 -10.48
C GLY A 113 15.63 2.08 -9.50
N GLY A 114 15.26 2.08 -8.21
CA GLY A 114 15.88 2.87 -7.14
C GLY A 114 15.67 4.37 -7.29
N THR A 115 14.56 4.79 -7.89
CA THR A 115 14.23 6.21 -8.08
C THR A 115 12.89 6.58 -7.47
N ILE A 116 12.73 7.86 -7.11
CA ILE A 116 11.42 8.45 -6.85
C ILE A 116 11.11 9.43 -7.96
N ARG A 117 9.85 9.41 -8.43
CA ARG A 117 9.38 10.27 -9.51
C ARG A 117 8.22 11.13 -9.05
N GLY A 118 8.30 12.44 -9.38
CA GLY A 118 7.26 13.40 -9.07
C GLY A 118 6.46 13.79 -10.32
N TRP A 119 5.14 13.89 -10.17
CA TRP A 119 4.24 14.36 -11.22
C TRP A 119 3.47 15.60 -10.77
N ASN A 120 3.43 16.59 -11.67
CA ASN A 120 2.57 17.77 -11.55
C ASN A 120 1.88 18.02 -12.90
N PRO A 121 0.57 18.35 -12.93
CA PRO A 121 -0.16 18.51 -14.19
C PRO A 121 0.39 19.62 -15.10
N ALA A 122 1.03 20.64 -14.55
CA ALA A 122 1.58 21.77 -15.31
C ALA A 122 3.08 21.66 -15.64
N VAL A 123 3.75 20.57 -15.22
CA VAL A 123 5.20 20.40 -15.37
C VAL A 123 5.53 19.16 -16.21
N PRO A 124 6.10 19.35 -17.42
CA PRO A 124 6.18 20.59 -18.19
C PRO A 124 4.85 20.92 -18.90
N PRO A 125 4.67 22.13 -19.41
CA PRO A 125 3.55 22.43 -20.30
C PRO A 125 3.69 21.67 -21.65
N PRO A 126 2.56 21.45 -22.40
CA PRO A 126 1.19 21.82 -22.02
C PRO A 126 0.59 20.89 -20.97
N ALA A 127 -0.32 21.41 -20.14
CA ALA A 127 -1.08 20.62 -19.19
C ALA A 127 -2.20 19.80 -19.88
N PRO A 128 -2.55 18.58 -19.33
CA PRO A 128 -1.84 17.90 -18.27
C PRO A 128 -0.56 17.22 -18.76
N SER A 129 0.51 17.26 -17.95
CA SER A 129 1.73 16.49 -18.23
C SER A 129 1.43 14.99 -18.25
N THR A 130 2.00 14.28 -19.21
CA THR A 130 1.89 12.80 -19.32
C THR A 130 3.12 12.05 -18.82
N LYS A 131 3.99 12.72 -18.01
CA LYS A 131 5.21 12.11 -17.48
C LYS A 131 5.46 12.53 -16.05
N ALA A 132 5.87 11.58 -15.22
CA ALA A 132 6.52 11.80 -13.93
C ALA A 132 8.03 11.87 -14.11
N PHE A 133 8.68 12.82 -13.44
CA PHE A 133 10.11 13.07 -13.58
C PHE A 133 10.88 12.61 -12.35
N LYS A 134 12.09 12.09 -12.58
CA LYS A 134 12.98 11.65 -11.51
C LYS A 134 13.35 12.84 -10.63
N VAL A 135 13.08 12.71 -9.33
CA VAL A 135 13.39 13.69 -8.28
C VAL A 135 14.37 13.13 -7.23
N VAL A 136 14.42 11.81 -7.07
CA VAL A 136 15.43 11.09 -6.28
C VAL A 136 16.04 9.99 -7.13
N ASP A 137 17.35 9.77 -6.99
CA ASP A 137 18.07 8.67 -7.62
C ASP A 137 19.03 8.02 -6.63
N ARG A 138 18.72 6.79 -6.22
CA ARG A 138 19.51 5.93 -5.34
C ARG A 138 19.96 4.65 -6.06
N SER A 139 19.81 4.60 -7.38
CA SER A 139 20.15 3.42 -8.18
C SER A 139 21.63 3.03 -8.10
N SER A 140 22.52 4.02 -7.93
CA SER A 140 23.96 3.76 -7.76
C SER A 140 24.29 3.06 -6.44
N GLU A 141 23.40 3.04 -5.49
CA GLU A 141 23.54 2.39 -4.19
C GLU A 141 22.77 1.06 -4.12
N GLY A 142 22.28 0.61 -5.28
CA GLY A 142 21.52 -0.62 -5.41
C GLY A 142 20.10 -0.57 -4.81
N ALA A 143 19.55 0.62 -4.56
CA ALA A 143 18.23 0.72 -3.97
C ALA A 143 17.16 0.10 -4.88
N ILE A 144 16.23 -0.67 -4.27
CA ILE A 144 15.02 -1.21 -4.90
C ILE A 144 13.85 -0.79 -4.01
N PHE A 145 13.12 0.25 -4.46
CA PHE A 145 12.01 0.77 -3.67
C PHE A 145 10.73 -0.01 -3.93
N LYS A 146 10.15 -0.63 -2.89
CA LYS A 146 8.92 -1.44 -2.97
C LYS A 146 7.69 -0.68 -2.47
N GLY A 147 7.80 0.13 -1.43
CA GLY A 147 6.72 0.92 -0.85
C GLY A 147 7.06 2.40 -0.75
N LEU A 148 6.03 3.25 -0.64
CA LEU A 148 6.16 4.70 -0.46
C LEU A 148 5.06 5.21 0.46
N ALA A 149 5.43 6.00 1.46
CA ALA A 149 4.50 6.72 2.34
C ALA A 149 4.88 8.19 2.44
N ILE A 150 3.92 9.04 2.77
CA ILE A 150 4.11 10.47 3.00
C ILE A 150 3.39 10.88 4.28
N ALA A 151 4.04 11.71 5.09
CA ALA A 151 3.43 12.30 6.29
C ALA A 151 3.95 13.70 6.55
N SER A 152 3.20 14.47 7.33
CA SER A 152 3.61 15.79 7.80
C SER A 152 4.12 15.67 9.24
N THR A 153 5.35 16.12 9.49
CA THR A 153 5.96 16.20 10.81
C THR A 153 5.97 17.63 11.32
N ALA A 154 6.42 17.83 12.56
CA ALA A 154 6.59 19.17 13.13
C ALA A 154 7.63 20.03 12.35
N THR A 155 8.52 19.40 11.58
CA THR A 155 9.60 20.05 10.83
C THR A 155 9.36 20.11 9.32
N GLY A 156 8.17 19.72 8.85
CA GLY A 156 7.78 19.68 7.44
C GLY A 156 7.36 18.30 6.96
N GLY A 157 7.05 18.18 5.69
CA GLY A 157 6.71 16.91 5.07
C GLY A 157 7.89 15.94 5.03
N ARG A 158 7.59 14.65 5.14
CA ARG A 158 8.53 13.55 5.01
C ARG A 158 7.99 12.53 4.03
N LEU A 159 8.88 12.00 3.20
CA LEU A 159 8.62 10.89 2.30
C LEU A 159 9.44 9.69 2.79
N TYR A 160 8.81 8.53 2.88
CA TYR A 160 9.42 7.31 3.39
C TYR A 160 9.34 6.25 2.30
N ALA A 161 10.49 5.69 1.90
CA ALA A 161 10.57 4.66 0.88
C ALA A 161 11.22 3.40 1.45
N THR A 162 10.57 2.26 1.33
CA THR A 162 11.17 0.98 1.70
C THR A 162 12.19 0.58 0.66
N ASP A 163 13.48 0.64 1.02
CA ASP A 163 14.59 0.13 0.22
C ASP A 163 14.80 -1.35 0.55
N PHE A 164 14.09 -2.20 -0.19
CA PHE A 164 14.02 -3.63 0.07
C PHE A 164 15.38 -4.29 -0.07
N HIS A 165 16.15 -3.94 -1.11
CA HIS A 165 17.48 -4.49 -1.34
C HIS A 165 18.44 -4.21 -0.17
N ASN A 166 18.45 -2.98 0.31
CA ASN A 166 19.36 -2.57 1.39
C ASN A 166 18.79 -2.81 2.80
N GLY A 167 17.55 -3.32 2.91
CA GLY A 167 16.93 -3.69 4.18
C GLY A 167 16.65 -2.51 5.11
N ARG A 168 16.23 -1.35 4.58
CA ARG A 168 16.01 -0.13 5.35
C ARG A 168 14.86 0.71 4.81
N VAL A 169 14.43 1.72 5.58
CA VAL A 169 13.56 2.79 5.11
C VAL A 169 14.38 4.04 4.86
N ASP A 170 14.42 4.49 3.60
CA ASP A 170 15.02 5.78 3.24
C ASP A 170 14.00 6.90 3.47
N VAL A 171 14.40 7.96 4.18
CA VAL A 171 13.55 9.11 4.51
C VAL A 171 14.04 10.35 3.77
N PHE A 172 13.12 11.10 3.14
CA PHE A 172 13.45 12.32 2.42
C PHE A 172 12.63 13.50 2.95
N ASP A 173 13.23 14.68 2.97
CA ASP A 173 12.53 15.92 3.27
C ASP A 173 11.81 16.50 2.03
N GLU A 174 11.12 17.65 2.21
CA GLU A 174 10.37 18.32 1.14
C GLU A 174 11.24 18.82 -0.04
N SER A 175 12.55 18.87 0.13
CA SER A 175 13.52 19.20 -0.92
C SER A 175 14.06 17.98 -1.65
N PHE A 176 13.62 16.76 -1.24
CA PHE A 176 14.14 15.47 -1.64
C PHE A 176 15.56 15.17 -1.13
N ASP A 177 16.02 15.88 -0.11
CA ASP A 177 17.29 15.57 0.55
C ASP A 177 17.09 14.39 1.51
N LEU A 178 18.06 13.45 1.51
CA LEU A 178 18.02 12.28 2.40
C LEU A 178 18.18 12.73 3.86
N VAL A 179 17.25 12.33 4.71
CA VAL A 179 17.28 12.57 6.14
C VAL A 179 17.79 11.34 6.84
N THR A 180 18.97 11.41 7.45
CA THR A 180 19.54 10.30 8.22
C THR A 180 19.19 10.48 9.69
N ILE A 181 18.43 9.53 10.23
CA ILE A 181 18.08 9.45 11.65
C ILE A 181 18.66 8.13 12.18
N PRO A 182 19.72 8.17 12.99
CA PRO A 182 20.35 6.94 13.50
C PRO A 182 19.37 6.08 14.30
N GLY A 183 19.26 4.79 13.96
CA GLY A 183 18.37 3.82 14.60
C GLY A 183 16.89 3.95 14.23
N ALA A 184 16.54 4.81 13.28
CA ALA A 184 15.16 4.95 12.82
C ALA A 184 14.74 3.78 11.93
N PHE A 185 13.49 3.33 12.11
CA PHE A 185 12.91 2.20 11.38
C PHE A 185 13.69 0.89 11.53
N GLU A 186 14.35 0.72 12.69
CA GLU A 186 15.05 -0.51 13.05
C GLU A 186 14.25 -1.25 14.11
N ASP A 187 14.06 -2.56 13.91
CA ASP A 187 13.60 -3.49 14.92
C ASP A 187 14.62 -4.65 15.02
N PRO A 188 15.35 -4.77 16.14
CA PRO A 188 16.37 -5.81 16.33
C PRO A 188 15.77 -7.22 16.38
N ASP A 189 14.46 -7.36 16.58
CA ASP A 189 13.77 -8.65 16.65
C ASP A 189 13.31 -9.14 15.27
N ILE A 190 13.51 -8.37 14.20
CA ILE A 190 13.32 -8.83 12.81
C ILE A 190 14.49 -9.74 12.42
N PRO A 191 14.25 -11.02 12.05
CA PRO A 191 15.33 -11.92 11.66
C PRO A 191 16.07 -11.45 10.40
N THR A 192 17.37 -11.75 10.32
CA THR A 192 18.14 -11.53 9.10
C THR A 192 17.49 -12.21 7.89
N GLY A 193 17.48 -11.54 6.75
CA GLY A 193 16.86 -11.99 5.50
C GLY A 193 15.41 -11.57 5.35
N TYR A 194 14.94 -10.66 6.22
CA TYR A 194 13.70 -9.90 6.03
C TYR A 194 14.02 -8.42 5.82
N ALA A 195 13.25 -7.76 4.99
CA ALA A 195 13.42 -6.35 4.68
C ALA A 195 12.09 -5.59 4.66
N PRO A 196 12.09 -4.25 4.89
CA PRO A 196 10.91 -3.41 4.74
C PRO A 196 10.33 -3.53 3.33
N PHE A 197 9.03 -3.85 3.23
CA PHE A 197 8.37 -4.17 1.97
C PHE A 197 7.25 -3.16 1.65
N GLY A 198 6.09 -3.25 2.29
CA GLY A 198 5.04 -2.24 2.24
C GLY A 198 5.22 -1.19 3.34
N ILE A 199 4.65 -0.02 3.14
CA ILE A 199 4.68 1.07 4.11
C ILE A 199 3.47 1.97 3.95
N GLN A 200 2.86 2.39 5.07
CA GLN A 200 1.69 3.27 5.06
C GLN A 200 1.73 4.23 6.25
N ALA A 201 1.44 5.50 6.00
CA ALA A 201 1.16 6.47 7.05
C ALA A 201 -0.33 6.38 7.45
N ILE A 202 -0.60 6.04 8.71
CA ILE A 202 -1.96 5.92 9.27
C ILE A 202 -2.03 6.75 10.54
N GLY A 203 -2.84 7.79 10.55
CA GLY A 203 -2.90 8.73 11.66
C GLY A 203 -1.57 9.43 11.90
N SER A 204 -0.99 9.26 13.08
CA SER A 204 0.31 9.82 13.48
C SER A 204 1.44 8.80 13.50
N ALA A 205 1.26 7.65 12.86
CA ALA A 205 2.24 6.56 12.84
C ALA A 205 2.55 6.11 11.40
N ILE A 206 3.72 5.49 11.26
CA ILE A 206 4.14 4.79 10.04
C ILE A 206 4.09 3.28 10.33
N PHE A 207 3.31 2.56 9.54
CA PHE A 207 3.27 1.12 9.57
C PHE A 207 4.15 0.56 8.46
N VAL A 208 5.02 -0.39 8.81
CA VAL A 208 5.97 -1.03 7.88
C VAL A 208 5.73 -2.53 7.90
N THR A 209 5.53 -3.13 6.73
CA THR A 209 5.53 -4.57 6.59
C THR A 209 6.93 -5.05 6.19
N TYR A 210 7.25 -6.28 6.57
CA TYR A 210 8.51 -6.92 6.23
C TYR A 210 8.23 -8.24 5.52
N ALA A 211 8.92 -8.47 4.41
CA ALA A 211 8.89 -9.72 3.68
C ALA A 211 10.27 -10.37 3.67
N LYS A 212 10.29 -11.69 3.50
CA LYS A 212 11.53 -12.44 3.36
C LYS A 212 12.15 -12.16 1.98
N GLN A 213 13.43 -11.79 1.96
CA GLN A 213 14.16 -11.55 0.73
C GLN A 213 14.54 -12.86 0.03
N ASP A 214 14.60 -12.85 -1.28
CA ASP A 214 15.26 -13.87 -2.09
C ASP A 214 16.79 -13.79 -1.95
N ALA A 215 17.51 -14.62 -2.70
CA ALA A 215 18.99 -14.70 -2.61
C ALA A 215 19.71 -13.44 -3.10
N ASP A 216 19.10 -12.71 -4.02
CA ASP A 216 19.65 -11.49 -4.63
C ASP A 216 19.14 -10.23 -3.92
N ALA A 217 18.25 -10.39 -2.91
CA ALA A 217 17.59 -9.33 -2.18
C ALA A 217 16.79 -8.35 -3.09
N GLU A 218 16.23 -8.87 -4.17
CA GLU A 218 15.47 -8.11 -5.14
C GLU A 218 13.97 -8.29 -4.96
N ASP A 219 13.54 -9.56 -4.74
CA ASP A 219 12.13 -9.92 -4.62
C ASP A 219 11.81 -10.65 -3.30
N ASP A 220 10.53 -10.71 -2.96
CA ASP A 220 10.05 -11.42 -1.79
C ASP A 220 9.94 -12.93 -2.05
N VAL A 221 10.08 -13.69 -0.98
CA VAL A 221 9.82 -15.13 -0.98
C VAL A 221 8.51 -15.40 -0.26
N ALA A 222 7.48 -15.82 -1.01
CA ALA A 222 6.21 -16.22 -0.45
C ALA A 222 6.32 -17.49 0.40
N GLY A 223 5.61 -17.52 1.53
CA GLY A 223 5.53 -18.67 2.43
C GLY A 223 4.75 -18.34 3.69
N ALA A 224 4.01 -19.33 4.20
CA ALA A 224 3.23 -19.15 5.44
C ALA A 224 4.14 -18.75 6.61
N GLY A 225 3.82 -17.65 7.29
CA GLY A 225 4.61 -17.08 8.36
C GLY A 225 5.82 -16.25 7.88
N PHE A 226 5.92 -15.96 6.57
CA PHE A 226 7.00 -15.14 6.04
C PHE A 226 6.61 -13.66 5.99
N GLY A 227 6.51 -13.06 7.18
CA GLY A 227 6.19 -11.65 7.31
C GLY A 227 6.17 -11.13 8.74
N PHE A 228 6.33 -9.81 8.86
CA PHE A 228 6.17 -9.04 10.10
C PHE A 228 5.50 -7.71 9.76
N VAL A 229 4.90 -7.08 10.77
CA VAL A 229 4.36 -5.73 10.66
C VAL A 229 4.70 -4.96 11.92
N ASP A 230 5.33 -3.79 11.77
CA ASP A 230 5.68 -2.90 12.86
C ASP A 230 5.00 -1.54 12.72
N MET A 231 4.83 -0.88 13.85
CA MET A 231 4.35 0.49 13.96
C MET A 231 5.48 1.38 14.49
N TYR A 232 5.74 2.49 13.79
CA TYR A 232 6.77 3.47 14.13
C TYR A 232 6.17 4.87 14.30
N SER A 233 6.87 5.73 15.04
CA SER A 233 6.61 7.17 15.00
C SER A 233 6.99 7.76 13.63
N LEU A 234 6.61 9.02 13.36
CA LEU A 234 7.02 9.72 12.14
C LEU A 234 8.54 9.96 12.08
N GLU A 235 9.22 9.89 13.20
CA GLU A 235 10.67 10.01 13.34
C GLU A 235 11.38 8.64 13.25
N GLY A 236 10.61 7.53 13.15
CA GLY A 236 11.11 6.17 13.00
C GLY A 236 11.40 5.45 14.31
N GLU A 237 10.94 5.96 15.45
CA GLU A 237 11.01 5.24 16.72
C GLU A 237 10.02 4.06 16.70
N LEU A 238 10.47 2.85 17.05
CA LEU A 238 9.61 1.67 17.15
C LEU A 238 8.60 1.86 18.28
N LEU A 239 7.32 1.88 17.94
CA LEU A 239 6.21 2.02 18.89
C LEU A 239 5.65 0.66 19.33
N GLY A 240 5.76 -0.37 18.48
CA GLY A 240 5.32 -1.72 18.78
C GLY A 240 5.25 -2.63 17.56
N ARG A 241 5.20 -3.93 17.83
CA ARG A 241 4.95 -4.97 16.83
C ARG A 241 3.45 -5.16 16.67
N VAL A 242 2.97 -5.07 15.43
CA VAL A 242 1.57 -5.38 15.10
C VAL A 242 1.38 -6.89 14.95
N ALA A 243 2.23 -7.53 14.15
CA ALA A 243 2.12 -8.96 13.91
C ALA A 243 3.46 -9.59 13.55
N SER A 244 3.62 -10.86 13.94
CA SER A 244 4.82 -11.67 13.67
C SER A 244 4.42 -12.99 13.05
N GLN A 245 4.90 -13.28 11.84
CA GLN A 245 4.75 -14.60 11.22
C GLN A 245 3.27 -15.05 11.12
N GLY A 246 2.92 -16.26 11.57
CA GLY A 246 1.53 -16.77 11.65
C GLY A 246 0.80 -16.69 10.31
N VAL A 247 -0.19 -15.80 10.24
CA VAL A 247 -1.03 -15.57 9.04
C VAL A 247 -0.38 -14.68 7.98
N LEU A 248 0.79 -14.13 8.25
CA LEU A 248 1.49 -13.25 7.31
C LEU A 248 2.24 -14.05 6.26
N ASN A 249 2.18 -13.58 5.01
CA ASN A 249 2.81 -14.20 3.86
C ASN A 249 3.17 -13.09 2.85
N ALA A 250 4.41 -12.59 2.92
CA ALA A 250 4.86 -11.42 2.17
C ALA A 250 3.84 -10.25 2.24
N PRO A 251 3.54 -9.71 3.44
CA PRO A 251 2.53 -8.66 3.60
C PRO A 251 3.00 -7.36 2.94
N TRP A 252 2.09 -6.70 2.17
CA TRP A 252 2.39 -5.41 1.54
C TRP A 252 1.33 -4.35 1.81
N GLY A 253 0.06 -4.62 1.52
CA GLY A 253 -1.04 -3.67 1.64
C GLY A 253 -1.43 -3.41 3.09
N LEU A 254 -1.66 -2.15 3.46
CA LEU A 254 -2.07 -1.73 4.80
C LEU A 254 -3.22 -0.71 4.69
N ALA A 255 -4.30 -0.92 5.44
CA ALA A 255 -5.39 0.03 5.54
C ALA A 255 -6.09 -0.04 6.89
N MET A 256 -6.46 1.11 7.47
CA MET A 256 -7.36 1.16 8.63
C MET A 256 -8.80 1.09 8.17
N ALA A 257 -9.54 0.10 8.64
CA ALA A 257 -10.94 -0.06 8.30
C ALA A 257 -11.82 1.01 8.98
N PRO A 258 -12.78 1.62 8.27
CA PRO A 258 -13.80 2.44 8.93
C PRO A 258 -14.71 1.55 9.76
N GLU A 259 -15.33 2.07 10.81
CA GLU A 259 -16.29 1.36 11.69
C GLU A 259 -17.43 0.66 10.94
N THR A 260 -17.72 1.11 9.73
CA THR A 260 -18.79 0.59 8.87
C THR A 260 -18.36 -0.61 7.99
N PHE A 261 -17.13 -1.11 8.12
CA PHE A 261 -16.59 -2.19 7.29
C PHE A 261 -16.95 -3.59 7.81
N GLY A 262 -18.17 -3.81 8.26
CA GLY A 262 -18.64 -5.12 8.72
C GLY A 262 -17.93 -5.57 10.00
N GLU A 263 -17.62 -6.88 10.11
CA GLU A 263 -17.02 -7.48 11.31
C GLU A 263 -15.69 -6.84 11.71
N PHE A 264 -14.89 -6.42 10.74
CA PHE A 264 -13.55 -5.85 10.98
C PHE A 264 -13.53 -4.31 10.92
N GLY A 265 -14.67 -3.67 11.26
CA GLY A 265 -14.72 -2.21 11.41
C GLY A 265 -13.84 -1.72 12.55
N GLY A 266 -12.96 -0.74 12.28
CA GLY A 266 -11.98 -0.21 13.24
C GLY A 266 -10.63 -0.92 13.24
N ASP A 267 -10.48 -2.07 12.58
CA ASP A 267 -9.26 -2.87 12.56
C ASP A 267 -8.24 -2.38 11.53
N LEU A 268 -6.98 -2.69 11.79
CA LEU A 268 -5.93 -2.61 10.79
C LEU A 268 -6.00 -3.82 9.86
N LEU A 269 -6.21 -3.59 8.58
CA LEU A 269 -6.18 -4.62 7.55
C LEU A 269 -4.78 -4.76 6.96
N VAL A 270 -4.30 -5.99 6.87
CA VAL A 270 -2.99 -6.36 6.29
C VAL A 270 -3.22 -7.31 5.12
N GLY A 271 -2.89 -6.88 3.92
CA GLY A 271 -2.95 -7.67 2.69
C GLY A 271 -1.65 -8.40 2.43
N ASN A 272 -1.73 -9.71 2.23
CA ASN A 272 -0.62 -10.57 1.86
C ASN A 272 -0.47 -10.65 0.33
N PHE A 273 0.70 -10.33 -0.19
CA PHE A 273 1.02 -10.61 -1.60
C PHE A 273 1.13 -12.11 -1.85
N GLY A 274 1.78 -12.85 -0.94
CA GLY A 274 2.16 -14.25 -1.17
C GLY A 274 1.01 -15.24 -1.26
N ASP A 275 -0.17 -14.95 -0.68
CA ASP A 275 -1.35 -15.83 -0.76
C ASP A 275 -2.65 -15.08 -1.08
N GLY A 276 -2.59 -13.76 -1.18
CA GLY A 276 -3.72 -12.91 -1.53
C GLY A 276 -4.77 -12.74 -0.45
N THR A 277 -4.49 -13.13 0.79
CA THR A 277 -5.43 -12.97 1.91
C THR A 277 -5.35 -11.58 2.52
N ILE A 278 -6.44 -11.15 3.16
CA ILE A 278 -6.51 -9.90 3.94
C ILE A 278 -6.84 -10.28 5.37
N ASN A 279 -5.98 -9.88 6.30
CA ASN A 279 -6.04 -10.21 7.71
C ASN A 279 -6.34 -8.97 8.54
N ALA A 280 -7.18 -9.08 9.55
CA ALA A 280 -7.61 -7.99 10.41
C ALA A 280 -6.93 -8.10 11.79
N PHE A 281 -6.49 -6.95 12.31
CA PHE A 281 -5.85 -6.84 13.61
C PHE A 281 -6.48 -5.68 14.38
N GLU A 282 -7.14 -5.97 15.50
CA GLU A 282 -7.69 -4.97 16.41
C GLU A 282 -6.59 -4.38 17.28
N ARG A 283 -6.65 -3.05 17.48
CA ARG A 283 -5.75 -2.39 18.43
C ARG A 283 -6.36 -2.34 19.81
N GLU A 284 -5.77 -3.05 20.75
CA GLU A 284 -6.19 -3.12 22.13
C GLU A 284 -5.93 -1.81 22.92
N ALA A 285 -6.59 -1.68 24.06
CA ALA A 285 -6.48 -0.49 24.91
C ALA A 285 -5.08 -0.24 25.49
N ASP A 286 -4.24 -1.26 25.59
CA ASP A 286 -2.83 -1.16 26.00
C ASP A 286 -1.89 -0.79 24.84
N GLY A 287 -2.41 -0.79 23.61
CA GLY A 287 -1.71 -0.40 22.39
C GLY A 287 -1.20 -1.56 21.56
N ASP A 288 -1.29 -2.78 22.06
CA ASP A 288 -0.96 -4.01 21.33
C ASP A 288 -2.01 -4.31 20.25
N PHE A 289 -1.68 -5.22 19.33
CA PHE A 289 -2.59 -5.66 18.28
C PHE A 289 -2.91 -7.14 18.42
N GLU A 290 -4.20 -7.50 18.28
CA GLU A 290 -4.67 -8.88 18.31
C GLU A 290 -5.27 -9.26 16.95
N PHE A 291 -4.90 -10.44 16.45
CA PHE A 291 -5.47 -11.00 15.22
C PHE A 291 -6.94 -11.36 15.42
N GLN A 292 -7.85 -10.75 14.64
CA GLN A 292 -9.29 -10.95 14.72
C GLN A 292 -9.78 -12.00 13.70
N GLY A 293 -9.16 -12.05 12.52
CA GLY A 293 -9.57 -12.99 11.49
C GLY A 293 -9.08 -12.62 10.10
N THR A 294 -9.44 -13.47 9.14
CA THR A 294 -9.18 -13.26 7.72
C THR A 294 -10.49 -12.99 7.00
N LEU A 295 -10.53 -12.10 6.02
CA LEU A 295 -11.74 -11.79 5.27
C LEU A 295 -12.26 -13.02 4.52
N HIS A 296 -13.57 -13.30 4.61
CA HIS A 296 -14.24 -14.37 3.90
C HIS A 296 -15.14 -13.84 2.78
N ARG A 297 -15.27 -14.63 1.74
CA ARG A 297 -16.26 -14.44 0.69
C ARG A 297 -17.66 -14.75 1.21
N ARG A 298 -18.70 -14.28 0.52
CA ARG A 298 -20.11 -14.55 0.83
C ARG A 298 -20.43 -16.05 1.04
N ASN A 299 -19.71 -16.96 0.40
CA ASN A 299 -19.90 -18.41 0.55
C ASN A 299 -19.17 -19.01 1.74
N GLY A 300 -18.52 -18.20 2.59
CA GLY A 300 -17.78 -18.63 3.77
C GLY A 300 -16.34 -19.08 3.50
N ASN A 301 -15.90 -19.11 2.26
CA ASN A 301 -14.49 -19.41 1.96
C ASN A 301 -13.61 -18.21 2.22
N VAL A 302 -12.38 -18.44 2.67
CA VAL A 302 -11.36 -17.39 2.77
C VAL A 302 -11.26 -16.64 1.46
N MET A 303 -11.21 -15.30 1.51
CA MET A 303 -10.97 -14.47 0.36
C MET A 303 -9.49 -14.51 0.00
N SER A 304 -9.20 -14.82 -1.24
CA SER A 304 -7.85 -14.75 -1.81
C SER A 304 -7.90 -14.00 -3.13
N ILE A 305 -6.97 -13.07 -3.30
CA ILE A 305 -6.77 -12.22 -4.48
C ILE A 305 -5.34 -12.48 -4.95
N ASP A 306 -5.19 -13.21 -6.02
CA ASP A 306 -3.89 -13.60 -6.59
C ASP A 306 -3.01 -12.39 -6.87
N GLY A 307 -1.81 -12.33 -6.27
CA GLY A 307 -0.87 -11.23 -6.39
C GLY A 307 -1.34 -9.91 -5.77
N LEU A 308 -2.04 -9.96 -4.62
CA LEU A 308 -2.58 -8.78 -3.92
C LEU A 308 -1.49 -7.80 -3.51
N TRP A 309 -1.57 -6.56 -4.02
CA TRP A 309 -0.67 -5.47 -3.68
C TRP A 309 -1.32 -4.47 -2.71
N ALA A 310 -1.75 -3.33 -3.20
CA ALA A 310 -2.33 -2.28 -2.37
C ALA A 310 -3.77 -2.58 -1.95
N ILE A 311 -4.11 -2.11 -0.76
CA ILE A 311 -5.48 -1.98 -0.28
C ILE A 311 -5.70 -0.57 0.27
N GLN A 312 -6.81 0.09 -0.08
CA GLN A 312 -7.14 1.42 0.43
C GLN A 312 -8.65 1.69 0.35
N PHE A 313 -9.20 2.40 1.33
CA PHE A 313 -10.60 2.80 1.31
C PHE A 313 -10.84 4.00 0.39
N GLY A 314 -12.02 4.07 -0.20
CA GLY A 314 -12.43 5.17 -1.07
C GLY A 314 -12.43 6.52 -0.35
N ASN A 315 -12.40 7.62 -1.12
CA ASN A 315 -12.32 8.99 -0.58
C ASN A 315 -13.68 9.68 -0.37
N GLY A 316 -14.80 8.97 -0.62
CA GLY A 316 -16.15 9.53 -0.54
C GLY A 316 -16.55 10.41 -1.73
N GLU A 317 -15.66 10.56 -2.70
CA GLU A 317 -15.80 11.36 -3.92
C GLU A 317 -15.53 10.50 -5.15
N ILE A 318 -14.68 10.95 -6.07
CA ILE A 318 -14.42 10.26 -7.35
C ILE A 318 -13.84 8.85 -7.15
N ALA A 319 -13.01 8.62 -6.13
CA ALA A 319 -12.44 7.30 -5.86
C ALA A 319 -13.42 6.33 -5.17
N GLY A 320 -14.67 6.72 -4.95
CA GLY A 320 -15.73 5.86 -4.44
C GLY A 320 -15.97 5.92 -2.93
N PRO A 321 -16.90 5.08 -2.42
CA PRO A 321 -17.36 5.13 -1.04
C PRO A 321 -16.25 4.87 -0.02
N THR A 322 -16.33 5.52 1.14
CA THR A 322 -15.35 5.41 2.24
C THR A 322 -15.42 4.08 2.99
N ASP A 323 -16.44 3.27 2.78
CA ASP A 323 -16.65 1.94 3.34
C ASP A 323 -16.35 0.80 2.34
N SER A 324 -15.87 1.14 1.15
CA SER A 324 -15.43 0.17 0.14
C SER A 324 -13.90 0.11 0.13
N LEU A 325 -13.34 -1.09 0.34
CA LEU A 325 -11.90 -1.35 0.27
C LEU A 325 -11.51 -1.65 -1.17
N PHE A 326 -10.80 -0.73 -1.80
CA PHE A 326 -10.24 -0.93 -3.14
C PHE A 326 -8.89 -1.63 -3.06
N PHE A 327 -8.57 -2.40 -4.11
CA PHE A 327 -7.32 -3.13 -4.17
C PHE A 327 -6.72 -3.13 -5.57
N THR A 328 -5.41 -3.33 -5.63
CA THR A 328 -4.66 -3.64 -6.85
C THR A 328 -4.01 -5.01 -6.70
N ALA A 329 -3.75 -5.66 -7.83
CA ALA A 329 -3.09 -6.97 -7.84
C ALA A 329 -2.33 -7.21 -9.15
N GLY A 330 -1.29 -8.06 -9.05
CA GLY A 330 -0.49 -8.61 -10.15
C GLY A 330 -0.71 -10.12 -10.32
N PRO A 331 -1.90 -10.58 -10.79
CA PRO A 331 -2.18 -12.00 -10.88
C PRO A 331 -1.32 -12.74 -11.91
N ASN A 332 -1.18 -14.07 -11.72
CA ASN A 332 -0.44 -14.97 -12.59
C ASN A 332 1.05 -14.62 -12.67
N ASP A 333 1.72 -14.60 -11.52
CA ASP A 333 3.13 -14.21 -11.37
C ASP A 333 3.37 -12.83 -12.00
N GLU A 334 2.59 -11.83 -11.62
CA GLU A 334 2.71 -10.41 -11.99
C GLU A 334 2.58 -10.09 -13.50
N ARG A 335 2.20 -11.09 -14.31
CA ARG A 335 2.07 -10.92 -15.77
C ARG A 335 0.82 -10.18 -16.20
N HIS A 336 -0.11 -9.98 -15.28
CA HIS A 336 -1.40 -9.33 -15.50
C HIS A 336 -1.69 -8.32 -14.41
N GLY A 337 -2.76 -7.54 -14.57
CA GLY A 337 -3.19 -6.58 -13.58
C GLY A 337 -4.68 -6.69 -13.27
N LEU A 338 -5.01 -6.37 -12.03
CA LEU A 338 -6.38 -6.30 -11.56
C LEU A 338 -6.54 -5.10 -10.61
N PHE A 339 -7.56 -4.29 -10.86
CA PHE A 339 -8.09 -3.29 -9.95
C PHE A 339 -9.51 -3.70 -9.57
N GLY A 340 -9.83 -3.68 -8.29
CA GLY A 340 -11.14 -4.10 -7.81
C GLY A 340 -11.49 -3.51 -6.45
N LYS A 341 -12.59 -3.99 -5.88
CA LYS A 341 -13.04 -3.60 -4.54
C LYS A 341 -13.63 -4.76 -3.76
N VAL A 342 -13.59 -4.60 -2.45
CA VAL A 342 -14.20 -5.48 -1.45
C VAL A 342 -15.18 -4.66 -0.62
N GLU A 343 -16.41 -5.15 -0.47
CA GLU A 343 -17.50 -4.48 0.24
C GLU A 343 -18.08 -5.45 1.28
N ALA A 344 -18.28 -4.97 2.52
CA ALA A 344 -18.96 -5.74 3.55
C ALA A 344 -20.40 -6.05 3.11
N GLN A 345 -20.89 -7.23 3.46
CA GLN A 345 -22.25 -7.65 3.18
C GLN A 345 -23.06 -7.64 4.48
N SER A 346 -24.18 -6.94 4.44
CA SER A 346 -25.19 -6.93 5.51
C SER A 346 -26.09 -8.16 5.43
#